data_8812c67ee895ae72b19e0e5cc0d507f2
#
_entry.id   8812c67ee895ae72b19e0e5cc0d507f2
#
_cell.length_a   1.000
_cell.length_b   1.000
_cell.length_c   1.000
_cell.angle_alpha   90.00
_cell.angle_beta   90.00
_cell.angle_gamma   90.00
#
_symmetry.space_group_name_H-M   'P 1'
#
loop_
_entity.id
_entity.type
_entity.pdbx_description
1 polymer ?
#
loop_
_entity_poly.entity_id
_entity_poly.type
_entity_poly.pdbx_seq_one_letter_code
_entity_poly.pdbx_strand_id
1 'polypeptide(L)'
;MVRIPEGEFVMGNLGGRTDEQPDHLVFIKSFFMDEHEVTNSDYLLCEKCERGHGGFDTHSPDQPVVYVDWHNANQYCLSQGKRLPSEAEWEYTAKAGNINRDPKRIDSENLTLVAWFEENTVNLGLYGPQKVASKKPSAWGLYDMRGNVMEWVSDFYLPEYNASFHKAVSPKGPETASNPEYPLRVVRGGAWGGENGAASRDGLRPSRRYAFAPWVRSFQIGFRCAADE
;
A
#
# COMPACT_ATOMS: atom_id res chain seq x y z
N MET A 1 10.80 -9.97 6.79
CA MET A 1 9.88 -9.01 7.48
C MET A 1 10.69 -8.11 8.40
N VAL A 2 10.24 -6.88 8.55
CA VAL A 2 10.81 -5.86 9.45
C VAL A 2 9.86 -5.68 10.63
N ARG A 3 10.42 -5.59 11.84
CA ARG A 3 9.64 -5.26 13.05
C ARG A 3 9.32 -3.76 13.03
N ILE A 4 8.04 -3.42 13.06
CA ILE A 4 7.55 -2.05 13.15
C ILE A 4 7.30 -1.73 14.63
N PRO A 5 7.96 -0.72 15.21
CA PRO A 5 7.76 -0.38 16.61
C PRO A 5 6.36 0.18 16.85
N GLU A 6 5.85 0.02 18.06
CA GLU A 6 4.63 0.70 18.47
C GLU A 6 4.80 2.21 18.55
N GLY A 7 3.72 2.95 18.36
CA GLY A 7 3.75 4.40 18.52
C GLY A 7 2.49 5.09 18.01
N GLU A 8 2.44 6.38 18.29
CA GLU A 8 1.37 7.26 17.78
C GLU A 8 1.79 7.93 16.47
N PHE A 9 0.83 8.16 15.60
CA PHE A 9 1.03 8.96 14.41
C PHE A 9 -0.26 9.70 14.02
N VAL A 10 -0.12 10.71 13.18
CA VAL A 10 -1.25 11.40 12.58
C VAL A 10 -1.59 10.72 11.27
N MET A 11 -2.72 10.00 11.24
CA MET A 11 -3.30 9.38 10.05
C MET A 11 -4.08 10.42 9.24
N GLY A 12 -3.98 10.36 7.92
CA GLY A 12 -4.66 11.32 7.03
C GLY A 12 -3.81 12.55 6.71
N ASN A 13 -4.45 13.54 6.07
CA ASN A 13 -3.81 14.79 5.64
C ASN A 13 -4.87 15.89 5.43
N LEU A 14 -4.83 16.96 6.23
CA LEU A 14 -5.74 18.13 6.10
C LEU A 14 -5.64 18.83 4.74
N GLY A 15 -4.46 18.80 4.10
CA GLY A 15 -4.25 19.36 2.77
C GLY A 15 -4.53 18.38 1.62
N GLY A 16 -4.93 17.16 1.95
CA GLY A 16 -5.22 16.11 0.99
C GLY A 16 -6.65 16.15 0.45
N ARG A 17 -7.07 15.05 -0.17
CA ARG A 17 -8.44 14.90 -0.67
C ARG A 17 -9.42 14.74 0.48
N THR A 18 -10.71 14.82 0.19
CA THR A 18 -11.78 14.73 1.19
C THR A 18 -11.75 13.42 1.98
N ASP A 19 -11.39 12.31 1.32
CA ASP A 19 -11.27 10.99 1.94
C ASP A 19 -9.98 10.78 2.74
N GLU A 20 -9.07 11.75 2.71
CA GLU A 20 -7.88 11.80 3.58
C GLU A 20 -8.12 12.66 4.83
N GLN A 21 -9.28 13.30 4.94
CA GLN A 21 -9.64 14.27 5.98
C GLN A 21 -10.75 13.74 6.90
N PRO A 22 -10.77 14.23 8.15
CA PRO A 22 -9.73 14.99 8.81
C PRO A 22 -8.50 14.14 9.16
N ASP A 23 -7.34 14.78 9.34
CA ASP A 23 -6.24 14.10 9.98
C ASP A 23 -6.56 13.84 11.47
N HIS A 24 -6.12 12.70 12.00
CA HIS A 24 -6.44 12.30 13.37
C HIS A 24 -5.34 11.42 13.97
N LEU A 25 -5.24 11.45 15.30
CA LEU A 25 -4.26 10.68 16.03
C LEU A 25 -4.67 9.20 16.14
N VAL A 26 -3.75 8.29 15.84
CA VAL A 26 -3.92 6.82 15.95
C VAL A 26 -2.70 6.25 16.66
N PHE A 27 -2.90 5.27 17.53
CA PHE A 27 -1.84 4.46 18.12
C PHE A 27 -1.77 3.11 17.39
N ILE A 28 -0.58 2.70 16.99
CA ILE A 28 -0.32 1.38 16.38
C ILE A 28 0.52 0.57 17.35
N LYS A 29 0.07 -0.66 17.66
CA LYS A 29 0.88 -1.66 18.38
C LYS A 29 1.99 -2.17 17.48
N SER A 30 3.06 -2.67 18.09
CA SER A 30 4.14 -3.31 17.31
C SER A 30 3.63 -4.50 16.50
N PHE A 31 4.19 -4.70 15.31
CA PHE A 31 3.86 -5.77 14.39
C PHE A 31 5.02 -6.00 13.41
N PHE A 32 4.92 -7.00 12.58
CA PHE A 32 5.88 -7.23 11.49
C PHE A 32 5.25 -6.91 10.15
N MET A 33 6.04 -6.34 9.22
CA MET A 33 5.63 -6.09 7.84
C MET A 33 6.69 -6.63 6.86
N ASP A 34 6.28 -7.14 5.71
CA ASP A 34 7.21 -7.54 4.66
C ASP A 34 8.03 -6.33 4.20
N GLU A 35 9.31 -6.54 3.99
CA GLU A 35 10.29 -5.51 3.66
C GLU A 35 9.98 -4.81 2.34
N HIS A 36 9.42 -5.53 1.38
CA HIS A 36 8.99 -5.08 0.06
C HIS A 36 7.68 -5.79 -0.33
N GLU A 37 7.13 -5.46 -1.48
CA GLU A 37 5.96 -6.14 -2.04
C GLU A 37 6.26 -7.64 -2.27
N VAL A 38 5.25 -8.48 -2.22
CA VAL A 38 5.36 -9.91 -2.57
C VAL A 38 5.78 -10.02 -4.03
N THR A 39 6.86 -10.77 -4.28
CA THR A 39 7.41 -10.95 -5.62
C THR A 39 6.68 -12.04 -6.40
N ASN A 40 6.91 -12.07 -7.72
CA ASN A 40 6.41 -13.16 -8.56
C ASN A 40 6.95 -14.54 -8.08
N SER A 41 8.23 -14.61 -7.70
CA SER A 41 8.83 -15.84 -7.18
C SER A 41 8.22 -16.30 -5.87
N ASP A 42 7.95 -15.36 -4.94
CA ASP A 42 7.31 -15.69 -3.67
C ASP A 42 5.86 -16.16 -3.88
N TYR A 43 5.13 -15.50 -4.77
CA TYR A 43 3.73 -15.83 -5.04
C TYR A 43 3.53 -17.24 -5.60
N LEU A 44 4.49 -17.78 -6.34
CA LEU A 44 4.46 -19.15 -6.85
C LEU A 44 4.45 -20.22 -5.74
N LEU A 45 4.83 -19.85 -4.51
CA LEU A 45 4.77 -20.76 -3.35
C LEU A 45 3.34 -21.00 -2.86
N CYS A 46 2.37 -20.25 -3.33
CA CYS A 46 0.96 -20.42 -2.98
C CYS A 46 0.22 -21.26 -4.04
N GLU A 47 0.11 -22.56 -3.81
CA GLU A 47 -0.56 -23.50 -4.75
C GLU A 47 -2.04 -23.17 -5.03
N LYS A 48 -2.70 -22.45 -4.11
CA LYS A 48 -4.13 -22.12 -4.19
C LYS A 48 -4.41 -20.68 -4.62
N CYS A 49 -3.36 -19.91 -4.92
CA CYS A 49 -3.50 -18.52 -5.30
C CYS A 49 -3.53 -18.37 -6.82
N GLU A 50 -4.47 -17.60 -7.32
CA GLU A 50 -4.63 -17.31 -8.73
C GLU A 50 -4.29 -15.86 -9.04
N ARG A 51 -3.78 -15.61 -10.23
CA ARG A 51 -3.61 -14.27 -10.77
C ARG A 51 -4.11 -14.18 -12.20
N GLY A 52 -4.48 -12.98 -12.62
CA GLY A 52 -4.78 -12.69 -14.03
C GLY A 52 -3.52 -12.52 -14.87
N HIS A 53 -3.73 -12.29 -16.14
CA HIS A 53 -2.68 -11.98 -17.11
C HIS A 53 -2.99 -10.64 -17.78
N GLY A 54 -1.96 -9.93 -18.24
CA GLY A 54 -2.11 -8.64 -18.89
C GLY A 54 -1.03 -8.40 -19.94
N GLY A 55 -1.13 -7.25 -20.64
CA GLY A 55 -0.30 -6.88 -21.78
C GLY A 55 1.11 -6.38 -21.45
N PHE A 56 1.48 -6.25 -20.17
CA PHE A 56 2.82 -5.83 -19.76
C PHE A 56 3.63 -7.04 -19.31
N ASP A 57 4.94 -7.01 -19.55
CA ASP A 57 5.85 -7.99 -18.96
C ASP A 57 5.99 -7.71 -17.45
N THR A 58 5.31 -8.53 -16.67
CA THR A 58 5.22 -8.42 -15.21
C THR A 58 5.65 -9.71 -14.53
N HIS A 59 6.43 -10.54 -15.22
CA HIS A 59 6.67 -11.94 -14.80
C HIS A 59 8.09 -12.19 -14.33
N SER A 60 8.99 -11.18 -14.32
CA SER A 60 10.33 -11.38 -13.78
C SER A 60 10.26 -11.78 -12.30
N PRO A 61 11.04 -12.75 -11.85
CA PRO A 61 10.97 -13.29 -10.49
C PRO A 61 11.01 -12.25 -9.39
N ASP A 62 11.83 -11.21 -9.58
CA ASP A 62 12.09 -10.14 -8.61
C ASP A 62 11.14 -8.94 -8.73
N GLN A 63 10.19 -8.95 -9.68
CA GLN A 63 9.15 -7.91 -9.75
C GLN A 63 8.02 -8.22 -8.77
N PRO A 64 7.29 -7.20 -8.28
CA PRO A 64 6.10 -7.44 -7.48
C PRO A 64 5.06 -8.22 -8.29
N VAL A 65 4.35 -9.12 -7.65
CA VAL A 65 3.22 -9.80 -8.27
C VAL A 65 2.08 -8.78 -8.48
N VAL A 66 1.52 -8.77 -9.69
CA VAL A 66 0.37 -7.94 -10.07
C VAL A 66 -0.70 -8.81 -10.72
N TYR A 67 -1.84 -8.20 -11.09
CA TYR A 67 -3.04 -8.92 -11.55
C TYR A 67 -3.59 -9.90 -10.51
N VAL A 68 -3.39 -9.60 -9.24
CA VAL A 68 -3.91 -10.33 -8.09
C VAL A 68 -5.06 -9.54 -7.49
N ASP A 69 -6.22 -10.16 -7.34
CA ASP A 69 -7.35 -9.58 -6.63
C ASP A 69 -7.15 -9.66 -5.10
N TRP A 70 -8.00 -8.94 -4.36
CA TRP A 70 -7.90 -8.87 -2.91
C TRP A 70 -8.02 -10.24 -2.24
N HIS A 71 -8.89 -11.12 -2.75
CA HIS A 71 -9.11 -12.45 -2.16
C HIS A 71 -7.87 -13.31 -2.27
N ASN A 72 -7.22 -13.30 -3.44
CA ASN A 72 -5.99 -14.05 -3.68
C ASN A 72 -4.78 -13.44 -2.92
N ALA A 73 -4.69 -12.12 -2.82
CA ALA A 73 -3.70 -11.45 -1.99
C ALA A 73 -3.84 -11.84 -0.51
N ASN A 74 -5.05 -11.80 0.03
CA ASN A 74 -5.35 -12.23 1.40
C ASN A 74 -5.06 -13.72 1.60
N GLN A 75 -5.48 -14.58 0.65
CA GLN A 75 -5.21 -16.02 0.71
C GLN A 75 -3.71 -16.33 0.73
N TYR A 76 -2.92 -15.61 -0.07
CA TYR A 76 -1.47 -15.74 -0.04
C TYR A 76 -0.92 -15.43 1.35
N CYS A 77 -1.22 -14.25 1.92
CA CYS A 77 -0.72 -13.89 3.24
C CYS A 77 -1.12 -14.94 4.29
N LEU A 78 -2.37 -15.41 4.29
CA LEU A 78 -2.84 -16.45 5.21
C LEU A 78 -2.07 -17.78 5.03
N SER A 79 -1.76 -18.18 3.79
CA SER A 79 -0.99 -19.38 3.50
C SER A 79 0.44 -19.35 4.07
N GLN A 80 0.97 -18.14 4.26
CA GLN A 80 2.29 -17.89 4.86
C GLN A 80 2.23 -17.65 6.38
N GLY A 81 1.07 -17.88 7.03
CA GLY A 81 0.86 -17.56 8.45
C GLY A 81 0.85 -16.07 8.75
N LYS A 82 0.58 -15.25 7.76
CA LYS A 82 0.54 -13.78 7.80
C LYS A 82 -0.88 -13.27 7.49
N ARG A 83 -1.05 -11.97 7.39
CA ARG A 83 -2.28 -11.29 6.97
C ARG A 83 -1.96 -10.09 6.07
N LEU A 84 -2.95 -9.53 5.40
CA LEU A 84 -2.80 -8.18 4.85
C LEU A 84 -2.63 -7.17 5.99
N PRO A 85 -1.84 -6.09 5.81
CA PRO A 85 -1.80 -4.99 6.78
C PRO A 85 -3.14 -4.27 6.83
N SER A 86 -3.50 -3.67 7.98
CA SER A 86 -4.57 -2.69 8.00
C SER A 86 -4.14 -1.40 7.31
N GLU A 87 -5.10 -0.59 6.88
CA GLU A 87 -4.83 0.71 6.26
C GLU A 87 -4.01 1.61 7.18
N ALA A 88 -4.31 1.60 8.48
CA ALA A 88 -3.59 2.38 9.48
C ALA A 88 -2.16 1.88 9.70
N GLU A 89 -1.94 0.57 9.74
CA GLU A 89 -0.59 -0.03 9.82
C GLU A 89 0.24 0.33 8.58
N TRP A 90 -0.38 0.27 7.39
CA TRP A 90 0.28 0.62 6.15
C TRP A 90 0.72 2.09 6.14
N GLU A 91 -0.18 3.03 6.47
CA GLU A 91 0.13 4.47 6.48
C GLU A 91 1.16 4.84 7.55
N TYR A 92 1.04 4.25 8.76
CA TYR A 92 2.03 4.38 9.84
C TYR A 92 3.43 4.02 9.37
N THR A 93 3.53 2.88 8.68
CA THR A 93 4.80 2.37 8.14
C THR A 93 5.33 3.26 7.01
N ALA A 94 4.48 3.69 6.09
CA ALA A 94 4.86 4.58 4.99
C ALA A 94 5.35 5.96 5.47
N LYS A 95 4.81 6.43 6.60
CA LYS A 95 5.25 7.66 7.28
C LYS A 95 6.46 7.43 8.21
N ALA A 96 6.91 6.18 8.38
CA ALA A 96 7.95 5.78 9.33
C ALA A 96 7.72 6.36 10.74
N GLY A 97 6.49 6.29 11.24
CA GLY A 97 6.10 6.79 12.56
C GLY A 97 6.24 8.30 12.74
N ASN A 98 6.36 9.06 11.66
CA ASN A 98 6.53 10.51 11.75
C ASN A 98 5.26 11.16 12.31
N ILE A 99 5.31 11.56 13.58
CA ILE A 99 4.24 12.28 14.29
C ILE A 99 4.17 13.76 13.91
N ASN A 100 5.16 14.30 13.22
CA ASN A 100 5.16 15.68 12.80
C ASN A 100 4.16 15.89 11.66
N ARG A 101 3.22 16.80 11.88
CA ARG A 101 2.16 17.18 10.94
C ARG A 101 2.66 17.99 9.73
N ASP A 102 3.97 18.06 9.48
CA ASP A 102 4.48 18.82 8.34
C ASP A 102 4.47 17.96 7.06
N PRO A 103 3.43 18.09 6.21
CA PRO A 103 3.35 17.40 4.93
C PRO A 103 4.55 17.73 4.03
N LYS A 104 5.06 18.96 4.12
CA LYS A 104 6.17 19.45 3.30
C LYS A 104 7.48 18.66 3.53
N ARG A 105 7.67 18.11 4.73
CA ARG A 105 8.86 17.31 5.03
C ARG A 105 8.83 15.94 4.36
N ILE A 106 7.65 15.34 4.21
CA ILE A 106 7.45 14.07 3.49
C ILE A 106 7.54 14.31 1.97
N ASP A 107 7.06 15.47 1.51
CA ASP A 107 7.09 15.86 0.10
C ASP A 107 8.46 16.42 -0.35
N SER A 108 9.34 16.81 0.58
CA SER A 108 10.69 17.30 0.28
C SER A 108 11.70 16.19 -0.06
N GLU A 109 11.35 14.91 0.15
CA GLU A 109 12.18 13.81 -0.31
C GLU A 109 12.31 13.84 -1.84
N ASN A 110 13.51 13.57 -2.32
CA ASN A 110 13.69 13.31 -3.74
C ASN A 110 13.05 11.96 -4.07
N LEU A 111 11.79 11.99 -4.48
CA LEU A 111 10.98 10.80 -4.76
C LEU A 111 11.65 9.83 -5.72
N THR A 112 12.47 10.33 -6.65
CA THR A 112 13.18 9.46 -7.61
C THR A 112 14.19 8.52 -6.96
N LEU A 113 14.62 8.83 -5.73
CA LEU A 113 15.55 7.98 -4.97
C LEU A 113 14.85 6.85 -4.22
N VAL A 114 13.58 7.02 -3.85
CA VAL A 114 12.83 6.12 -2.98
C VAL A 114 11.63 5.46 -3.63
N ALA A 115 11.25 5.91 -4.83
CA ALA A 115 10.03 5.47 -5.51
C ALA A 115 10.22 5.23 -7.00
N TRP A 116 9.47 4.28 -7.54
CA TRP A 116 9.23 4.10 -8.96
C TRP A 116 7.86 4.68 -9.33
N PHE A 117 7.84 5.69 -10.21
CA PHE A 117 6.63 6.40 -10.62
C PHE A 117 6.82 7.02 -12.00
N GLU A 118 5.81 7.66 -12.58
CA GLU A 118 5.78 8.10 -13.95
C GLU A 118 7.05 8.84 -14.40
N GLU A 119 7.61 9.72 -13.58
CA GLU A 119 8.79 10.53 -13.94
C GLU A 119 10.06 9.71 -14.18
N ASN A 120 10.22 8.56 -13.51
CA ASN A 120 11.40 7.71 -13.63
C ASN A 120 11.10 6.30 -14.16
N THR A 121 9.91 6.10 -14.73
CA THR A 121 9.47 4.89 -15.43
C THR A 121 8.96 5.25 -16.82
N VAL A 122 7.67 5.50 -16.99
CA VAL A 122 7.00 5.74 -18.28
C VAL A 122 7.70 6.84 -19.08
N ASN A 123 8.06 7.95 -18.44
CA ASN A 123 8.75 9.07 -19.09
C ASN A 123 10.17 8.71 -19.57
N LEU A 124 10.73 7.60 -19.11
CA LEU A 124 12.01 7.06 -19.55
C LEU A 124 11.87 5.81 -20.42
N GLY A 125 10.63 5.46 -20.82
CA GLY A 125 10.35 4.27 -21.64
C GLY A 125 10.40 2.95 -20.88
N LEU A 126 10.39 2.98 -19.55
CA LEU A 126 10.30 1.79 -18.69
C LEU A 126 8.83 1.49 -18.42
N TYR A 127 8.32 0.42 -18.98
CA TYR A 127 6.93 0.00 -18.82
C TYR A 127 6.86 -1.26 -17.95
N GLY A 128 5.96 -1.25 -16.96
CA GLY A 128 5.79 -2.32 -15.99
C GLY A 128 6.38 -1.98 -14.64
N PRO A 129 5.99 -2.75 -13.59
CA PRO A 129 6.59 -2.65 -12.27
C PRO A 129 8.09 -2.99 -12.34
N GLN A 130 8.87 -2.37 -11.48
CA GLN A 130 10.30 -2.55 -11.44
C GLN A 130 10.65 -3.61 -10.36
N LYS A 131 11.89 -4.12 -10.40
CA LYS A 131 12.43 -5.01 -9.37
C LYS A 131 12.21 -4.40 -7.99
N VAL A 132 11.69 -5.19 -7.06
CA VAL A 132 11.51 -4.76 -5.66
C VAL A 132 12.85 -4.41 -5.01
N ALA A 133 12.82 -3.55 -3.99
CA ALA A 133 13.98 -3.13 -3.21
C ALA A 133 15.14 -2.55 -4.05
N SER A 134 14.86 -1.99 -5.22
CA SER A 134 15.87 -1.39 -6.10
C SER A 134 16.05 0.11 -5.89
N LYS A 135 15.25 0.72 -5.02
CA LYS A 135 15.37 2.10 -4.54
C LYS A 135 15.87 2.14 -3.09
N LYS A 136 16.04 3.34 -2.52
CA LYS A 136 16.43 3.47 -1.11
C LYS A 136 15.27 3.09 -0.19
N PRO A 137 15.56 2.38 0.91
CA PRO A 137 14.53 2.06 1.90
C PRO A 137 14.11 3.30 2.71
N SER A 138 12.95 3.19 3.36
CA SER A 138 12.49 4.12 4.39
C SER A 138 13.43 4.09 5.62
N ALA A 139 13.21 5.02 6.57
CA ALA A 139 13.98 5.05 7.83
C ALA A 139 13.82 3.75 8.66
N TRP A 140 12.78 2.97 8.43
CA TRP A 140 12.55 1.67 9.08
C TRP A 140 13.00 0.47 8.25
N GLY A 141 13.66 0.69 7.12
CA GLY A 141 14.22 -0.37 6.28
C GLY A 141 13.23 -1.01 5.31
N LEU A 142 12.04 -0.41 5.09
CA LEU A 142 11.09 -0.91 4.11
C LEU A 142 11.28 -0.22 2.77
N TYR A 143 11.13 -0.98 1.71
CA TYR A 143 11.25 -0.53 0.32
C TYR A 143 9.89 -0.37 -0.33
N ASP A 144 9.84 0.45 -1.35
CA ASP A 144 8.72 0.60 -2.27
C ASP A 144 7.37 0.94 -1.59
N MET A 145 7.43 1.56 -0.39
CA MET A 145 6.23 2.07 0.30
C MET A 145 5.54 3.20 -0.48
N ARG A 146 6.19 3.71 -1.51
CA ARG A 146 5.68 4.78 -2.37
C ARG A 146 6.04 4.44 -3.82
N GLY A 147 5.04 4.26 -4.69
CA GLY A 147 5.24 3.88 -6.10
C GLY A 147 5.44 2.37 -6.29
N ASN A 148 6.08 2.00 -7.36
CA ASN A 148 6.17 0.66 -7.90
C ASN A 148 4.78 0.07 -8.17
N VAL A 149 4.13 -0.58 -7.20
CA VAL A 149 2.72 -0.97 -7.33
C VAL A 149 1.89 -0.48 -6.15
N MET A 150 0.63 -0.18 -6.39
CA MET A 150 -0.34 0.01 -5.32
C MET A 150 -0.53 -1.31 -4.58
N GLU A 151 -0.88 -1.24 -3.30
CA GLU A 151 -0.96 -2.40 -2.43
C GLU A 151 -2.34 -2.57 -1.81
N TRP A 152 -2.91 -3.77 -1.95
CA TRP A 152 -4.10 -4.15 -1.21
C TRP A 152 -3.84 -4.14 0.30
N VAL A 153 -4.78 -3.57 1.06
CA VAL A 153 -4.83 -3.69 2.52
C VAL A 153 -6.12 -4.38 2.97
N SER A 154 -6.22 -4.72 4.24
CA SER A 154 -7.34 -5.52 4.75
C SER A 154 -8.68 -4.79 4.75
N ASP A 155 -8.65 -3.46 4.84
CA ASP A 155 -9.79 -2.62 5.20
C ASP A 155 -10.80 -2.48 4.05
N PHE A 156 -12.09 -2.47 4.39
CA PHE A 156 -13.11 -1.91 3.52
C PHE A 156 -12.92 -0.40 3.40
N TYR A 157 -13.17 0.13 2.21
CA TYR A 157 -13.12 1.57 1.99
C TYR A 157 -14.38 2.25 2.53
N LEU A 158 -14.16 3.29 3.34
CA LEU A 158 -15.17 4.22 3.80
C LEU A 158 -14.63 5.65 3.63
N PRO A 159 -15.33 6.56 2.93
CA PRO A 159 -14.84 7.94 2.75
C PRO A 159 -14.62 8.68 4.07
N GLU A 160 -15.47 8.45 5.07
CA GLU A 160 -15.40 9.09 6.39
C GLU A 160 -14.58 8.30 7.42
N TYR A 161 -13.79 7.33 6.97
CA TYR A 161 -13.01 6.45 7.86
C TYR A 161 -12.19 7.22 8.89
N ASN A 162 -11.48 8.25 8.43
CA ASN A 162 -10.61 9.05 9.30
C ASN A 162 -11.36 9.77 10.43
N ALA A 163 -12.61 10.21 10.20
CA ALA A 163 -13.42 10.87 11.23
C ALA A 163 -13.85 9.93 12.36
N SER A 164 -14.01 8.64 12.06
CA SER A 164 -14.58 7.65 12.98
C SER A 164 -13.55 7.05 13.95
N PHE A 165 -12.25 7.17 13.69
CA PHE A 165 -11.21 6.44 14.41
C PHE A 165 -10.22 7.31 15.20
N HIS A 166 -10.66 8.52 15.62
CA HIS A 166 -9.81 9.38 16.46
C HIS A 166 -9.40 8.67 17.77
N LYS A 167 -8.09 8.62 18.05
CA LYS A 167 -7.47 7.92 19.19
C LYS A 167 -7.71 6.41 19.22
N ALA A 168 -8.03 5.80 18.09
CA ALA A 168 -8.14 4.35 18.01
C ALA A 168 -6.77 3.67 18.20
N VAL A 169 -6.80 2.44 18.70
CA VAL A 169 -5.62 1.59 18.86
C VAL A 169 -5.65 0.50 17.79
N SER A 170 -4.66 0.50 16.91
CA SER A 170 -4.53 -0.45 15.79
C SER A 170 -5.86 -0.71 15.07
N PRO A 171 -6.50 0.34 14.51
CA PRO A 171 -7.80 0.17 13.86
C PRO A 171 -7.66 -0.73 12.63
N LYS A 172 -8.69 -1.56 12.42
CA LYS A 172 -8.78 -2.52 11.31
C LYS A 172 -9.81 -2.12 10.25
N GLY A 173 -10.19 -0.84 10.25
CA GLY A 173 -11.22 -0.34 9.36
C GLY A 173 -12.64 -0.74 9.75
N PRO A 174 -13.63 -0.42 8.91
CA PRO A 174 -15.01 -0.82 9.13
C PRO A 174 -15.16 -2.34 8.97
N GLU A 175 -16.02 -2.94 9.80
CA GLU A 175 -16.28 -4.39 9.77
C GLU A 175 -17.01 -4.83 8.48
N THR A 176 -17.79 -3.93 7.90
CA THR A 176 -18.59 -4.20 6.70
C THR A 176 -18.41 -3.11 5.65
N ALA A 177 -18.62 -3.46 4.40
CA ALA A 177 -18.64 -2.49 3.31
C ALA A 177 -19.81 -1.50 3.48
N SER A 178 -19.60 -0.23 3.13
CA SER A 178 -20.65 0.79 3.10
C SER A 178 -21.78 0.46 2.10
N ASN A 179 -21.42 -0.23 1.03
CA ASN A 179 -22.36 -0.80 0.07
C ASN A 179 -22.07 -2.29 -0.11
N PRO A 180 -22.91 -3.21 0.43
CA PRO A 180 -22.70 -4.66 0.30
C PRO A 180 -22.76 -5.18 -1.14
N GLU A 181 -23.50 -4.52 -2.04
CA GLU A 181 -23.58 -4.90 -3.45
C GLU A 181 -22.32 -4.49 -4.24
N TYR A 182 -21.65 -3.45 -3.77
CA TYR A 182 -20.41 -2.93 -4.33
C TYR A 182 -19.38 -2.72 -3.22
N PRO A 183 -18.89 -3.79 -2.60
CA PRO A 183 -17.86 -3.67 -1.58
C PRO A 183 -16.57 -3.13 -2.21
N LEU A 184 -15.99 -2.11 -1.59
CA LEU A 184 -14.70 -1.58 -2.00
C LEU A 184 -13.66 -1.89 -0.93
N ARG A 185 -12.46 -2.29 -1.37
CA ARG A 185 -11.28 -2.46 -0.53
C ARG A 185 -10.30 -1.33 -0.78
N VAL A 186 -9.60 -0.95 0.28
CA VAL A 186 -8.58 0.11 0.20
C VAL A 186 -7.33 -0.41 -0.50
N VAL A 187 -6.72 0.47 -1.28
CA VAL A 187 -5.42 0.27 -1.94
C VAL A 187 -4.56 1.51 -1.70
N ARG A 188 -3.27 1.31 -1.45
CA ARG A 188 -2.35 2.37 -1.00
C ARG A 188 -1.07 2.40 -1.82
N GLY A 189 -0.29 3.51 -1.76
CA GLY A 189 1.10 3.58 -2.18
C GLY A 189 1.40 4.26 -3.52
N GLY A 190 0.44 4.32 -4.42
CA GLY A 190 0.69 4.78 -5.79
C GLY A 190 1.37 3.71 -6.65
N ALA A 191 1.66 4.00 -7.91
CA ALA A 191 2.16 3.03 -8.89
C ALA A 191 3.22 3.60 -9.82
N TRP A 192 3.90 2.70 -10.56
CA TRP A 192 4.91 3.02 -11.57
C TRP A 192 4.35 3.78 -12.78
N GLY A 193 3.09 3.55 -13.14
CA GLY A 193 2.45 4.12 -14.33
C GLY A 193 0.94 3.97 -14.28
N GLY A 194 0.24 4.41 -15.33
CA GLY A 194 -1.20 4.31 -15.51
C GLY A 194 -1.94 5.64 -15.47
N GLU A 195 -3.19 5.63 -15.90
CA GLU A 195 -3.97 6.84 -16.19
C GLU A 195 -4.78 7.38 -14.99
N ASN A 196 -4.88 6.63 -13.88
CA ASN A 196 -5.70 6.99 -12.71
C ASN A 196 -5.03 7.99 -11.74
N GLY A 197 -3.89 8.57 -12.13
CA GLY A 197 -3.11 9.49 -11.30
C GLY A 197 -2.32 8.83 -10.17
N ALA A 198 -2.34 7.49 -10.06
CA ALA A 198 -1.58 6.76 -9.04
C ALA A 198 -0.06 6.89 -9.22
N ALA A 199 0.40 7.14 -10.45
CA ALA A 199 1.81 7.31 -10.77
C ALA A 199 2.31 8.76 -10.63
N SER A 200 1.45 9.70 -10.28
CA SER A 200 1.81 11.10 -10.05
C SER A 200 2.40 11.31 -8.65
N ARG A 201 3.11 12.42 -8.44
CA ARG A 201 3.60 12.81 -7.12
C ARG A 201 2.49 12.87 -6.06
N ASP A 202 1.30 13.35 -6.44
CA ASP A 202 0.12 13.35 -5.56
C ASP A 202 -0.32 11.93 -5.21
N GLY A 203 -0.28 11.03 -6.20
CA GLY A 203 -0.63 9.62 -6.03
C GLY A 203 0.26 8.87 -5.05
N LEU A 204 1.52 9.30 -4.91
CA LEU A 204 2.51 8.67 -4.05
C LEU A 204 2.51 9.18 -2.59
N ARG A 205 1.62 10.13 -2.23
CA ARG A 205 1.54 10.58 -0.84
C ARG A 205 1.14 9.43 0.09
N PRO A 206 1.81 9.25 1.25
CA PRO A 206 1.46 8.18 2.18
C PRO A 206 -0.01 8.19 2.62
N SER A 207 -0.63 9.36 2.69
CA SER A 207 -2.05 9.52 3.05
C SER A 207 -3.02 9.26 1.89
N ARG A 208 -2.52 9.19 0.63
CA ARG A 208 -3.37 8.99 -0.56
C ARG A 208 -4.07 7.64 -0.52
N ARG A 209 -5.39 7.66 -0.72
CA ARG A 209 -6.26 6.50 -0.68
C ARG A 209 -6.80 6.19 -2.07
N TYR A 210 -6.91 4.92 -2.39
CA TYR A 210 -7.60 4.38 -3.56
C TYR A 210 -8.57 3.31 -3.11
N ALA A 211 -9.58 3.04 -3.91
CA ALA A 211 -10.59 2.03 -3.61
C ALA A 211 -10.98 1.27 -4.87
N PHE A 212 -10.96 -0.04 -4.78
CA PHE A 212 -11.37 -0.93 -5.88
C PHE A 212 -12.22 -2.08 -5.34
N ALA A 213 -13.07 -2.61 -6.20
CA ALA A 213 -13.81 -3.83 -5.88
C ALA A 213 -12.82 -5.00 -5.67
N PRO A 214 -13.10 -5.91 -4.70
CA PRO A 214 -12.14 -6.96 -4.30
C PRO A 214 -11.79 -7.97 -5.41
N TRP A 215 -12.53 -8.00 -6.51
CA TRP A 215 -12.26 -8.85 -7.68
C TRP A 215 -11.45 -8.15 -8.78
N VAL A 216 -11.08 -6.87 -8.59
CA VAL A 216 -10.28 -6.15 -9.57
C VAL A 216 -8.86 -6.72 -9.62
N ARG A 217 -8.39 -6.97 -10.83
CA ARG A 217 -7.01 -7.39 -11.15
C ARG A 217 -6.38 -6.35 -12.06
N SER A 218 -5.27 -5.77 -11.66
CA SER A 218 -4.62 -4.68 -12.39
C SER A 218 -3.10 -4.85 -12.41
N PHE A 219 -2.47 -4.38 -13.48
CA PHE A 219 -1.01 -4.29 -13.61
C PHE A 219 -0.36 -3.28 -12.64
N GLN A 220 -1.17 -2.49 -11.96
CA GLN A 220 -0.74 -1.48 -11.01
C GLN A 220 -0.91 -1.92 -9.55
N ILE A 221 -1.56 -3.07 -9.30
CA ILE A 221 -1.95 -3.48 -7.94
C ILE A 221 -1.30 -4.82 -7.59
N GLY A 222 -0.50 -4.80 -6.55
CA GLY A 222 0.05 -5.94 -5.85
C GLY A 222 -0.30 -5.88 -4.36
N PHE A 223 0.59 -6.35 -3.49
CA PHE A 223 0.41 -6.35 -2.04
C PHE A 223 1.69 -6.70 -1.31
N ARG A 224 1.72 -6.44 0.00
CA ARG A 224 2.65 -7.02 0.97
C ARG A 224 1.90 -7.56 2.17
N CYS A 225 2.53 -8.44 2.96
CA CYS A 225 1.89 -9.01 4.14
C CYS A 225 2.42 -8.37 5.43
N ALA A 226 1.60 -8.48 6.48
CA ALA A 226 1.93 -8.15 7.85
C ALA A 226 1.75 -9.40 8.74
N ALA A 227 2.32 -9.39 9.95
CA ALA A 227 2.09 -10.39 10.97
C ALA A 227 2.04 -9.74 12.34
N ASP A 228 1.23 -10.28 13.23
CA ASP A 228 1.20 -9.85 14.62
C ASP A 228 2.49 -10.29 15.34
N GLU A 229 2.85 -9.55 16.40
CA GLU A 229 4.03 -9.87 17.24
C GLU A 229 3.75 -11.04 18.18
#